data_647132f5bf580096ba76289f98cd5509
#
_entry.id   647132f5bf580096ba76289f98cd5509
#
_cell.length_a   1.000
_cell.length_b   1.000
_cell.length_c   1.000
_cell.angle_alpha   90.00
_cell.angle_beta   90.00
_cell.angle_gamma   90.00
#
_symmetry.space_group_name_H-M   'P 1'
#
loop_
_entity.id
_entity.type
_entity.pdbx_description
1 polymer ?
#
loop_
_entity_poly.entity_id
_entity_poly.type
_entity_poly.pdbx_seq_one_letter_code
_entity_poly.pdbx_strand_id
1 'polypeptide(L)'
;MYIINPGEFKHIFELQELKIGIDADNIPTKQLTTILMAKCRVRNNVASNKELDNGERTAITKIITARYPKHLVDFDVEDANRYKVLYNNKTYEVISMSNIREENKYLQINIGVTE
;
A
#
# COMPACT_ATOMS: atom_id res chain seq x y z
N MET A 1 17.44 -15.98 4.55
CA MET A 1 16.00 -15.73 4.77
C MET A 1 15.81 -14.43 5.54
N TYR A 2 14.91 -13.59 5.07
CA TYR A 2 14.55 -12.37 5.79
C TYR A 2 13.61 -12.72 6.94
N ILE A 3 13.98 -12.37 8.15
CA ILE A 3 13.22 -12.72 9.35
C ILE A 3 12.76 -11.44 10.04
N ILE A 4 11.45 -11.34 10.27
CA ILE A 4 10.86 -10.24 11.03
C ILE A 4 10.25 -10.82 12.30
N ASN A 5 10.54 -10.17 13.42
CA ASN A 5 9.94 -10.57 14.69
C ASN A 5 8.43 -10.30 14.66
N PRO A 6 7.57 -11.32 14.80
CA PRO A 6 6.12 -11.12 14.80
C PRO A 6 5.62 -10.12 15.84
N GLY A 7 6.33 -9.93 16.93
CA GLY A 7 5.99 -8.94 17.95
C GLY A 7 6.05 -7.49 17.44
N GLU A 8 6.69 -7.24 16.33
CA GLU A 8 6.75 -5.92 15.71
C GLU A 8 5.48 -5.58 14.91
N PHE A 9 4.64 -6.56 14.63
CA PHE A 9 3.39 -6.36 13.89
C PHE A 9 2.28 -5.89 14.84
N LYS A 10 2.38 -4.65 15.27
CA LYS A 10 1.51 -4.06 16.29
C LYS A 10 0.41 -3.17 15.74
N HIS A 11 0.50 -2.81 14.47
CA HIS A 11 -0.44 -1.89 13.82
C HIS A 11 -1.34 -2.65 12.86
N ILE A 12 -2.47 -2.05 12.53
CA ILE A 12 -3.40 -2.63 11.57
C ILE A 12 -3.56 -1.65 10.41
N PHE A 13 -3.52 -2.17 9.20
CA PHE A 13 -3.81 -1.39 8.00
C PHE A 13 -4.84 -2.09 7.14
N GLU A 14 -5.47 -1.33 6.26
CA GLU A 14 -6.35 -1.86 5.25
C GLU A 14 -5.76 -1.55 3.88
N LEU A 15 -5.61 -2.58 3.06
CA LEU A 15 -5.24 -2.42 1.66
C LEU A 15 -6.52 -2.34 0.85
N GLN A 16 -6.67 -1.25 0.10
CA GLN A 16 -7.84 -0.99 -0.71
C GLN A 16 -7.46 -1.02 -2.18
N GLU A 17 -8.33 -1.62 -2.99
CA GLU A 17 -8.16 -1.66 -4.43
C GLU A 17 -9.15 -0.70 -5.08
N LEU A 18 -8.65 0.11 -6.01
CA LEU A 18 -9.49 1.00 -6.80
C LEU A 18 -10.14 0.21 -7.94
N LYS A 19 -11.45 0.13 -7.91
CA LYS A 19 -12.23 -0.55 -8.94
C LYS A 19 -13.09 0.46 -9.68
N ILE A 20 -13.19 0.26 -11.00
CA ILE A 20 -14.07 1.06 -11.83
C ILE A 20 -15.32 0.23 -12.07
N GLY A 21 -16.46 0.77 -11.62
CA GLY A 21 -17.75 0.16 -11.84
C GLY A 21 -18.62 1.04 -12.76
N ILE A 22 -19.78 0.53 -13.08
CA ILE A 22 -20.78 1.28 -13.85
C ILE A 22 -22.03 1.34 -12.99
N ASP A 23 -22.56 2.55 -12.75
CA ASP A 23 -23.80 2.71 -11.99
C ASP A 23 -25.03 2.41 -12.83
N ALA A 24 -26.22 2.59 -12.22
CA ALA A 24 -27.49 2.31 -12.88
C ALA A 24 -27.73 3.18 -14.12
N ASP A 25 -27.07 4.34 -14.22
CA ASP A 25 -27.17 5.26 -15.33
C ASP A 25 -26.06 5.09 -16.35
N ASN A 26 -25.31 3.98 -16.29
CA ASN A 26 -24.14 3.68 -17.13
C ASN A 26 -23.01 4.70 -17.00
N ILE A 27 -22.90 5.36 -15.86
CA ILE A 27 -21.84 6.30 -15.59
C ILE A 27 -20.70 5.56 -14.89
N PRO A 28 -19.45 5.64 -15.42
CA PRO A 28 -18.31 5.03 -14.73
C PRO A 28 -18.11 5.62 -13.35
N THR A 29 -17.96 4.75 -12.35
CA THR A 29 -17.72 5.16 -10.97
C THR A 29 -16.42 4.51 -10.48
N LYS A 30 -15.67 5.24 -9.64
CA LYS A 30 -14.48 4.73 -8.99
C LYS A 30 -14.83 4.41 -7.55
N GLN A 31 -14.53 3.20 -7.13
CA GLN A 31 -14.78 2.74 -5.76
C GLN A 31 -13.52 2.11 -5.18
N LEU A 32 -13.25 2.45 -3.90
CA LEU A 32 -12.21 1.79 -3.14
C LEU A 32 -12.84 0.63 -2.37
N THR A 33 -12.31 -0.56 -2.58
CA THR A 33 -12.77 -1.76 -1.89
C THR A 33 -11.64 -2.30 -1.05
N THR A 34 -11.89 -2.54 0.24
CA THR A 34 -10.90 -3.17 1.11
C THR A 34 -10.74 -4.62 0.73
N ILE A 35 -9.53 -5.00 0.33
CA ILE A 35 -9.21 -6.36 -0.08
C ILE A 35 -8.39 -7.11 0.97
N LEU A 36 -7.79 -6.39 1.90
CA LEU A 36 -6.96 -6.98 2.95
C LEU A 36 -6.99 -6.09 4.18
N MET A 37 -7.20 -6.69 5.34
CA MET A 37 -6.99 -6.06 6.63
C MET A 37 -6.01 -6.92 7.40
N ALA A 38 -4.88 -6.38 7.80
CA ALA A 38 -3.81 -7.18 8.39
C ALA A 38 -3.00 -6.37 9.39
N LYS A 39 -2.35 -7.11 10.28
CA LYS A 39 -1.37 -6.53 11.19
C LYS A 39 -0.07 -6.26 10.45
N CYS A 40 0.60 -5.18 10.83
CA CYS A 40 1.81 -4.74 10.16
C CYS A 40 2.77 -4.06 11.12
N ARG A 41 3.99 -3.90 10.63
CA ARG A 41 4.99 -3.02 11.23
C ARG A 41 5.00 -1.72 10.45
N VAL A 42 4.98 -0.58 11.14
CA VAL A 42 5.01 0.73 10.50
C VAL A 42 6.29 1.45 10.92
N ARG A 43 7.01 1.95 9.96
CA ARG A 43 8.19 2.79 10.18
C ARG A 43 7.98 4.12 9.50
N ASN A 44 8.34 5.20 10.18
CA ASN A 44 8.34 6.51 9.56
C ASN A 44 9.58 6.65 8.70
N ASN A 45 9.38 7.13 7.48
CA ASN A 45 10.49 7.39 6.59
C ASN A 45 10.91 8.86 6.74
N VAL A 46 12.14 9.06 7.19
CA VAL A 46 12.74 10.40 7.31
C VAL A 46 13.53 10.80 6.08
N ALA A 47 13.54 9.97 5.05
CA ALA A 47 14.23 10.31 3.82
C ALA A 47 13.57 11.51 3.14
N SER A 48 14.38 12.31 2.48
CA SER A 48 13.95 13.53 1.84
C SER A 48 12.95 13.30 0.72
N ASN A 49 12.12 14.31 0.50
CA ASN A 49 11.21 14.36 -0.62
C ASN A 49 12.00 14.35 -1.93
N LYS A 50 11.49 13.62 -2.91
CA LYS A 50 11.98 13.74 -4.28
C LYS A 50 11.10 14.71 -5.04
N GLU A 51 11.73 15.69 -5.66
CA GLU A 51 11.07 16.57 -6.56
C GLU A 51 11.03 15.93 -7.95
N LEU A 52 9.85 15.85 -8.54
CA LEU A 52 9.69 15.35 -9.88
C LEU A 52 9.87 16.48 -10.90
N ASP A 53 10.18 16.13 -12.14
CA ASP A 53 10.44 17.11 -13.20
C ASP A 53 9.29 18.07 -13.47
N ASN A 54 8.07 17.66 -13.13
CA ASN A 54 6.88 18.48 -13.31
C ASN A 54 6.53 19.36 -12.09
N GLY A 55 7.41 19.38 -11.09
CA GLY A 55 7.18 20.15 -9.86
C GLY A 55 6.36 19.43 -8.82
N GLU A 56 5.86 18.25 -9.09
CA GLU A 56 5.16 17.45 -8.09
C GLU A 56 6.15 16.84 -7.12
N ARG A 57 5.75 16.77 -5.86
CA ARG A 57 6.55 16.12 -4.84
C ARG A 57 5.82 14.90 -4.33
N THR A 58 6.44 13.75 -4.47
CA THR A 58 5.97 12.52 -3.87
C THR A 58 6.94 12.12 -2.78
N ALA A 59 6.45 12.05 -1.57
CA ALA A 59 7.26 11.68 -0.43
C ALA A 59 6.79 10.34 0.13
N ILE A 60 7.73 9.42 0.32
CA ILE A 60 7.46 8.24 1.11
C ILE A 60 7.41 8.66 2.56
N THR A 61 6.22 8.62 3.17
CA THR A 61 6.02 9.06 4.54
C THR A 61 6.17 7.92 5.52
N LYS A 62 5.72 6.74 5.14
CA LYS A 62 5.73 5.56 5.99
C LYS A 62 6.06 4.32 5.17
N ILE A 63 6.68 3.36 5.83
CA ILE A 63 6.97 2.06 5.26
C ILE A 63 6.22 1.02 6.08
N ILE A 64 5.31 0.31 5.42
CA ILE A 64 4.54 -0.75 6.04
C ILE A 64 5.14 -2.09 5.65
N THR A 65 5.36 -2.95 6.64
CA THR A 65 5.79 -4.32 6.41
C THR A 65 4.75 -5.25 7.02
N ALA A 66 4.25 -6.16 6.21
CA ALA A 66 3.21 -7.11 6.60
C ALA A 66 3.50 -8.48 6.01
N ARG A 67 2.70 -9.47 6.39
CA ARG A 67 2.79 -10.79 5.77
C ARG A 67 2.28 -10.71 4.33
N TYR A 68 2.92 -11.44 3.43
CA TYR A 68 2.53 -11.47 2.03
C TYR A 68 1.15 -12.11 1.89
N PRO A 69 0.20 -11.45 1.19
CA PRO A 69 -1.18 -11.95 1.10
C PRO A 69 -1.31 -13.05 0.04
N LYS A 70 -0.88 -14.24 0.37
CA LYS A 70 -0.89 -15.39 -0.57
C LYS A 70 -2.27 -15.78 -1.05
N HIS A 71 -3.30 -15.42 -0.30
CA HIS A 71 -4.69 -15.74 -0.65
C HIS A 71 -5.29 -14.80 -1.70
N LEU A 72 -4.62 -13.69 -1.99
CA LEU A 72 -5.09 -12.72 -2.99
C LEU A 72 -4.52 -13.07 -4.36
N VAL A 73 -5.32 -13.71 -5.19
CA VAL A 73 -4.89 -14.26 -6.49
C VAL A 73 -4.51 -13.16 -7.46
N ASP A 74 -5.24 -12.05 -7.45
CA ASP A 74 -5.06 -10.95 -8.39
C ASP A 74 -4.14 -9.85 -7.85
N PHE A 75 -3.48 -10.08 -6.74
CA PHE A 75 -2.61 -9.10 -6.12
C PHE A 75 -1.31 -8.96 -6.91
N ASP A 76 -1.01 -7.74 -7.35
CA ASP A 76 0.17 -7.45 -8.15
C ASP A 76 1.00 -6.36 -7.49
N VAL A 77 2.20 -6.72 -7.00
CA VAL A 77 3.10 -5.78 -6.34
C VAL A 77 3.66 -4.72 -7.29
N GLU A 78 3.64 -4.97 -8.59
CA GLU A 78 4.17 -4.03 -9.57
C GLU A 78 3.15 -2.98 -9.99
N ASP A 79 1.88 -3.17 -9.66
CA ASP A 79 0.81 -2.25 -10.03
C ASP A 79 0.37 -1.41 -8.84
N ALA A 80 1.28 -0.60 -8.31
CA ALA A 80 1.02 0.21 -7.12
C ALA A 80 -0.14 1.18 -7.29
N ASN A 81 -0.39 1.66 -8.50
CA ASN A 81 -1.47 2.63 -8.76
C ASN A 81 -2.87 2.06 -8.54
N ARG A 82 -2.99 0.74 -8.48
CA ARG A 82 -4.26 0.05 -8.25
C ARG A 82 -4.71 0.13 -6.80
N TYR A 83 -3.80 0.46 -5.89
CA TYR A 83 -4.04 0.29 -4.46
C TYR A 83 -3.88 1.58 -3.69
N LYS A 84 -4.60 1.66 -2.57
CA LYS A 84 -4.42 2.67 -1.55
C LYS A 84 -4.38 1.99 -0.19
N VAL A 85 -3.82 2.67 0.79
CA VAL A 85 -3.71 2.15 2.16
C VAL A 85 -4.50 3.06 3.08
N LEU A 86 -5.40 2.47 3.86
CA LEU A 86 -6.05 3.13 4.98
C LEU A 86 -5.32 2.73 6.26
N TYR A 87 -4.73 3.69 6.92
CA TYR A 87 -4.01 3.49 8.16
C TYR A 87 -4.28 4.65 9.10
N ASN A 88 -4.67 4.32 10.32
CA ASN A 88 -4.93 5.30 11.37
C ASN A 88 -5.94 6.38 10.91
N ASN A 89 -7.02 5.94 10.28
CA ASN A 89 -8.10 6.79 9.75
C ASN A 89 -7.67 7.76 8.65
N LYS A 90 -6.53 7.51 8.01
CA LYS A 90 -6.06 8.34 6.92
C LYS A 90 -5.74 7.47 5.70
N THR A 91 -6.14 7.92 4.53
CA THR A 91 -5.87 7.23 3.27
C THR A 91 -4.55 7.73 2.69
N TYR A 92 -3.67 6.79 2.39
CA TYR A 92 -2.36 7.05 1.78
C TYR A 92 -2.31 6.46 0.39
N GLU A 93 -1.53 7.09 -0.46
CA GLU A 93 -1.22 6.52 -1.76
C GLU A 93 -0.11 5.48 -1.63
N VAL A 94 -0.20 4.42 -2.42
CA VAL A 94 0.85 3.42 -2.51
C VAL A 94 1.85 3.90 -3.56
N ILE A 95 3.05 4.20 -3.12
CA ILE A 95 4.11 4.69 -4.01
C ILE A 95 4.79 3.51 -4.68
N SER A 96 5.08 2.47 -3.91
CA SER A 96 5.67 1.24 -4.43
C SER A 96 5.44 0.10 -3.46
N MET A 97 5.52 -1.11 -3.97
CA MET A 97 5.42 -2.33 -3.16
C MET A 97 6.55 -3.27 -3.56
N SER A 98 6.94 -4.11 -2.61
CA SER A 98 7.98 -5.10 -2.84
C SER A 98 7.67 -6.39 -2.09
N ASN A 99 7.78 -7.50 -2.79
CA ASN A 99 7.79 -8.82 -2.18
C ASN A 99 9.21 -9.07 -1.69
N ILE A 100 9.43 -8.94 -0.39
CA ILE A 100 10.77 -8.95 0.19
C ILE A 100 11.48 -10.25 -0.17
N ARG A 101 12.63 -10.12 -0.85
CA ARG A 101 13.47 -11.22 -1.36
C ARG A 101 12.70 -12.21 -2.27
N GLU A 102 11.54 -11.80 -2.76
CA GLU A 102 10.69 -12.64 -3.60
C GLU A 102 10.33 -13.99 -2.98
N GLU A 103 10.30 -14.04 -1.64
CA GLU A 103 10.04 -15.27 -0.91
C GLU A 103 8.55 -15.53 -0.63
N ASN A 104 7.67 -14.59 -0.99
CA ASN A 104 6.23 -14.65 -0.70
C ASN A 104 5.91 -14.76 0.80
N LYS A 105 6.75 -14.19 1.63
CA LYS A 105 6.57 -14.19 3.08
C LYS A 105 6.19 -12.84 3.64
N TYR A 106 6.82 -11.79 3.15
CA TYR A 106 6.62 -10.43 3.63
C TYR A 106 6.44 -9.48 2.48
N LEU A 107 5.56 -8.53 2.69
CA LEU A 107 5.26 -7.46 1.74
C LEU A 107 5.70 -6.14 2.35
N GLN A 108 6.44 -5.35 1.59
CA GLN A 108 6.78 -3.98 1.97
C GLN A 108 5.96 -3.03 1.11
N ILE A 109 5.29 -2.09 1.75
CA ILE A 109 4.48 -1.08 1.08
C ILE A 109 5.02 0.29 1.46
N ASN A 110 5.47 1.04 0.49
CA ASN A 110 5.89 2.42 0.68
C ASN A 110 4.70 3.32 0.39
N ILE A 111 4.26 4.05 1.40
CA ILE A 111 3.07 4.89 1.30
C ILE A 111 3.39 6.34 1.60
N GLY A 112 2.57 7.23 1.09
CA GLY A 112 2.77 8.64 1.30
C GLY A 112 1.63 9.47 0.77
N VAL A 113 1.87 10.79 0.74
CA VAL A 113 0.94 11.76 0.18
C VAL A 113 1.63 12.49 -0.94
N THR A 114 0.87 12.85 -1.97
CA THR A 114 1.35 13.69 -3.07
C THR A 114 1.03 15.13 -2.74
N GLU A 115 2.04 15.98 -2.82
CA GLU A 115 1.89 17.43 -2.62
C GLU A 115 1.85 18.17 -3.93
#